data_1a7d48317f4b982d9a59336ce1764dd0
#
_entry.id   1a7d48317f4b982d9a59336ce1764dd0
#
_cell.length_a   1.000
_cell.length_b   1.000
_cell.length_c   1.000
_cell.angle_alpha   90.00
_cell.angle_beta   90.00
_cell.angle_gamma   90.00
#
_symmetry.space_group_name_H-M   'P 1'
#
loop_
_entity.id
_entity.type
_entity.pdbx_description
1 polymer ?
#
loop_
_entity_poly.entity_id
_entity_poly.type
_entity_poly.pdbx_seq_one_letter_code
_entity_poly.pdbx_strand_id
1 'polypeptide(L)'
;MKNDPHTTELYSDVAQLPLRPASKVMQLERLGSFHQSRLSFMRTLVRHMVTENWLISRVLFELDTEGYGTVIYEINAKYGTYSFVVFSHYLDPENRNDRVISNQWDLTMALCEGSVSEEQLEFLKVNVPKQEAGRVNSRVLVLSRANRSARTFNYVVNSLAHGHQPDTDIIAEVGYLYRTTAAYGSGKLGMADWEKVWTKHRDFARPFAAEMFTCYMLRHFSIQQAEYLALQAS
;
A
#
# COMPACT_ATOMS: atom_id res chain seq x y z
N MET A 1 3.60 13.40 21.93
CA MET A 1 3.23 12.39 20.90
C MET A 1 2.67 11.17 21.63
N LYS A 2 1.38 10.89 21.52
CA LYS A 2 0.80 9.66 22.09
C LYS A 2 1.08 8.56 21.06
N ASN A 3 1.87 7.56 21.45
CA ASN A 3 2.02 6.34 20.68
C ASN A 3 0.64 5.71 20.57
N ASP A 4 0.21 5.42 19.37
CA ASP A 4 -1.02 4.69 19.12
C ASP A 4 -0.83 3.24 19.64
N PRO A 5 -1.55 2.83 20.70
CA PRO A 5 -1.35 1.52 21.32
C PRO A 5 -1.65 0.35 20.36
N HIS A 6 -2.53 0.54 19.38
CA HIS A 6 -2.86 -0.49 18.40
C HIS A 6 -1.72 -0.84 17.46
N THR A 7 -0.87 0.14 17.11
CA THR A 7 0.29 -0.11 16.23
C THR A 7 1.34 -0.95 16.95
N THR A 8 1.53 -0.71 18.26
CA THR A 8 2.54 -1.42 19.06
C THR A 8 2.15 -2.89 19.31
N GLU A 9 0.87 -3.18 19.57
CA GLU A 9 0.40 -4.55 19.78
C GLU A 9 0.49 -5.41 18.53
N LEU A 10 0.14 -4.86 17.35
CA LEU A 10 0.22 -5.57 16.07
C LEU A 10 1.66 -5.97 15.73
N TYR A 11 2.62 -5.15 16.08
CA TYR A 11 4.04 -5.40 15.83
C TYR A 11 4.65 -6.39 16.83
N SER A 12 4.23 -6.36 18.10
CA SER A 12 4.75 -7.27 19.14
C SER A 12 4.41 -8.74 18.84
N ASP A 13 3.20 -9.01 18.43
CA ASP A 13 2.76 -10.38 18.11
C ASP A 13 3.46 -10.94 16.86
N VAL A 14 3.69 -10.09 15.85
CA VAL A 14 4.41 -10.51 14.64
C VAL A 14 5.90 -10.77 14.91
N ALA A 15 6.52 -10.00 15.81
CA ALA A 15 7.92 -10.18 16.18
C ALA A 15 8.20 -11.51 16.90
N GLN A 16 7.19 -12.04 17.59
CA GLN A 16 7.31 -13.31 18.35
C GLN A 16 7.14 -14.56 17.47
N LEU A 17 6.60 -14.42 16.27
CA LEU A 17 6.40 -15.56 15.38
C LEU A 17 7.72 -16.01 14.73
N PRO A 18 8.03 -17.32 14.73
CA PRO A 18 9.26 -17.82 14.13
C PRO A 18 9.29 -17.54 12.62
N LEU A 19 10.42 -17.05 12.12
CA LEU A 19 10.64 -16.88 10.70
C LEU A 19 10.56 -18.23 9.98
N ARG A 20 9.74 -18.29 8.94
CA ARG A 20 9.71 -19.47 8.06
C ARG A 20 10.98 -19.52 7.23
N PRO A 21 11.66 -20.67 7.12
CA PRO A 21 12.80 -20.83 6.22
C PRO A 21 12.44 -20.42 4.78
N ALA A 22 13.34 -19.72 4.10
CA ALA A 22 13.14 -19.30 2.72
C ALA A 22 12.78 -20.47 1.79
N SER A 23 13.40 -21.65 2.01
CA SER A 23 13.10 -22.88 1.29
C SER A 23 11.64 -23.32 1.38
N LYS A 24 10.96 -23.09 2.51
CA LYS A 24 9.53 -23.37 2.64
C LYS A 24 8.63 -22.31 2.01
N VAL A 25 9.08 -21.06 1.98
CA VAL A 25 8.34 -19.96 1.40
C VAL A 25 8.36 -20.04 -0.12
N MET A 26 9.47 -20.50 -0.69
CA MET A 26 9.73 -20.56 -2.13
C MET A 26 9.34 -21.92 -2.76
N GLN A 27 8.66 -22.81 -2.04
CA GLN A 27 8.15 -24.05 -2.63
C GLN A 27 7.13 -23.76 -3.73
N LEU A 28 7.28 -24.43 -4.88
CA LEU A 28 6.43 -24.24 -6.08
C LEU A 28 4.94 -24.43 -5.78
N GLU A 29 4.59 -25.37 -4.91
CA GLU A 29 3.21 -25.59 -4.47
C GLU A 29 2.59 -24.37 -3.78
N ARG A 30 3.42 -23.56 -3.12
CA ARG A 30 2.97 -22.32 -2.48
C ARG A 30 3.01 -21.12 -3.40
N LEU A 31 3.88 -21.13 -4.40
CA LEU A 31 3.92 -20.12 -5.45
C LEU A 31 2.73 -20.22 -6.40
N GLY A 32 2.23 -21.44 -6.64
CA GLY A 32 1.01 -21.68 -7.41
C GLY A 32 -0.27 -21.17 -6.73
N SER A 33 -0.24 -20.99 -5.40
CA SER A 33 -1.31 -20.36 -4.64
C SER A 33 -0.95 -18.90 -4.36
N PHE A 34 -1.24 -18.03 -5.31
CA PHE A 34 -0.86 -16.62 -5.31
C PHE A 34 -1.22 -15.88 -4.00
N HIS A 35 -2.37 -16.20 -3.41
CA HIS A 35 -2.82 -15.60 -2.17
C HIS A 35 -1.96 -16.01 -0.96
N GLN A 36 -1.61 -17.28 -0.83
CA GLN A 36 -0.79 -17.78 0.29
C GLN A 36 0.66 -17.32 0.21
N SER A 37 1.21 -17.22 -1.01
CA SER A 37 2.56 -16.68 -1.23
C SER A 37 2.64 -15.22 -0.78
N ARG A 38 1.68 -14.38 -1.16
CA ARG A 38 1.62 -12.98 -0.73
C ARG A 38 1.57 -12.82 0.77
N LEU A 39 0.77 -13.62 1.47
CA LEU A 39 0.70 -13.59 2.93
C LEU A 39 2.04 -13.96 3.57
N SER A 40 2.76 -14.94 3.03
CA SER A 40 4.06 -15.34 3.55
C SER A 40 5.12 -14.24 3.37
N PHE A 41 5.17 -13.60 2.21
CA PHE A 41 6.05 -12.46 1.97
C PHE A 41 5.68 -11.24 2.80
N MET A 42 4.40 -10.95 2.96
CA MET A 42 3.91 -9.87 3.81
C MET A 42 4.35 -10.08 5.27
N ARG A 43 4.16 -11.27 5.82
CA ARG A 43 4.62 -11.59 7.19
C ARG A 43 6.13 -11.43 7.34
N THR A 44 6.89 -11.84 6.36
CA THR A 44 8.35 -11.68 6.35
C THR A 44 8.75 -10.21 6.35
N LEU A 45 8.09 -9.40 5.53
CA LEU A 45 8.32 -7.96 5.48
C LEU A 45 7.99 -7.31 6.83
N VAL A 46 6.79 -7.55 7.38
CA VAL A 46 6.36 -6.94 8.64
C VAL A 46 7.32 -7.29 9.77
N ARG A 47 7.77 -8.53 9.88
CA ARG A 47 8.80 -8.93 10.86
C ARG A 47 10.11 -8.17 10.67
N HIS A 48 10.52 -7.97 9.42
CA HIS A 48 11.71 -7.22 9.09
C HIS A 48 11.58 -5.76 9.53
N MET A 49 10.47 -5.12 9.20
CA MET A 49 10.16 -3.74 9.61
C MET A 49 10.21 -3.58 11.14
N VAL A 50 9.58 -4.53 11.87
CA VAL A 50 9.58 -4.52 13.35
C VAL A 50 10.98 -4.72 13.90
N THR A 51 11.72 -5.71 13.41
CA THR A 51 13.08 -6.02 13.89
C THR A 51 14.06 -4.87 13.66
N GLU A 52 13.87 -4.12 12.59
CA GLU A 52 14.72 -2.99 12.24
C GLU A 52 14.14 -1.63 12.68
N ASN A 53 13.06 -1.64 13.46
CA ASN A 53 12.42 -0.47 14.03
C ASN A 53 12.05 0.60 12.96
N TRP A 54 11.44 0.19 11.86
CA TRP A 54 10.94 1.13 10.88
C TRP A 54 9.85 1.99 11.49
N LEU A 55 9.90 3.30 11.21
CA LEU A 55 8.90 4.27 11.66
C LEU A 55 8.13 4.77 10.45
N ILE A 56 6.81 4.72 10.54
CA ILE A 56 5.91 5.24 9.50
C ILE A 56 5.13 6.40 10.11
N SER A 57 5.26 7.56 9.50
CA SER A 57 4.59 8.80 9.91
C SER A 57 3.72 9.33 8.79
N ARG A 58 2.50 9.73 9.08
CA ARG A 58 1.64 10.42 8.14
C ARG A 58 1.98 11.90 8.16
N VAL A 59 2.61 12.42 7.08
CA VAL A 59 3.08 13.80 6.99
C VAL A 59 2.13 14.74 6.26
N LEU A 60 1.30 14.18 5.35
CA LEU A 60 0.22 14.89 4.67
C LEU A 60 -1.02 14.01 4.61
N PHE A 61 -2.20 14.60 4.86
CA PHE A 61 -3.48 13.92 4.72
C PHE A 61 -4.54 14.94 4.30
N GLU A 62 -4.59 15.22 3.02
CA GLU A 62 -5.49 16.18 2.41
C GLU A 62 -6.50 15.42 1.55
N LEU A 63 -7.60 15.04 2.15
CA LEU A 63 -8.74 14.43 1.48
C LEU A 63 -9.96 15.35 1.63
N ASP A 64 -10.76 15.45 0.57
CA ASP A 64 -12.07 16.07 0.63
C ASP A 64 -13.10 15.18 1.37
N THR A 65 -14.32 15.67 1.52
CA THR A 65 -15.41 14.96 2.20
C THR A 65 -15.79 13.62 1.53
N GLU A 66 -15.41 13.44 0.27
CA GLU A 66 -15.63 12.23 -0.51
C GLU A 66 -14.42 11.26 -0.46
N GLY A 67 -13.33 11.69 0.19
CA GLY A 67 -12.09 10.91 0.34
C GLY A 67 -11.15 11.01 -0.85
N TYR A 68 -11.29 12.01 -1.71
CA TYR A 68 -10.36 12.26 -2.82
C TYR A 68 -9.30 13.28 -2.42
N GLY A 69 -8.08 13.10 -2.93
CA GLY A 69 -7.00 14.01 -2.63
C GLY A 69 -5.63 13.34 -2.52
N THR A 70 -4.77 13.88 -1.66
CA THR A 70 -3.37 13.47 -1.55
C THR A 70 -3.01 13.09 -0.13
N VAL A 71 -2.30 11.97 0.02
CA VAL A 71 -1.76 11.51 1.31
C VAL A 71 -0.29 11.15 1.14
N ILE A 72 0.54 11.54 2.10
CA ILE A 72 1.96 11.21 2.15
C ILE A 72 2.28 10.57 3.49
N TYR A 73 2.92 9.41 3.41
CA TYR A 73 3.57 8.77 4.54
C TYR A 73 5.08 8.86 4.36
N GLU A 74 5.78 9.25 5.40
CA GLU A 74 7.24 9.14 5.49
C GLU A 74 7.61 7.89 6.25
N ILE A 75 8.57 7.15 5.71
CA ILE A 75 9.06 5.89 6.25
C ILE A 75 10.53 6.04 6.56
N ASN A 76 10.87 6.02 7.84
CA ASN A 76 12.24 5.99 8.32
C ASN A 76 12.63 4.53 8.56
N ALA A 77 13.33 3.95 7.60
CA ALA A 77 13.87 2.59 7.66
C ALA A 77 15.32 2.60 8.15
N LYS A 78 15.93 1.43 8.25
CA LYS A 78 17.28 1.30 8.81
C LYS A 78 18.37 1.94 7.96
N TYR A 79 18.23 1.87 6.64
CA TYR A 79 19.27 2.31 5.69
C TYR A 79 18.86 3.54 4.87
N GLY A 80 17.61 3.96 4.99
CA GLY A 80 17.13 5.12 4.26
C GLY A 80 15.77 5.62 4.70
N THR A 81 15.44 6.81 4.20
CA THR A 81 14.11 7.39 4.32
C THR A 81 13.38 7.24 2.99
N TYR A 82 12.11 6.95 3.04
CA TYR A 82 11.25 6.80 1.88
C TYR A 82 9.95 7.56 2.09
N SER A 83 9.26 7.85 1.00
CA SER A 83 7.91 8.41 1.04
C SER A 83 6.96 7.53 0.23
N PHE A 84 5.80 7.24 0.79
CA PHE A 84 4.71 6.61 0.08
C PHE A 84 3.62 7.65 -0.18
N VAL A 85 3.45 8.01 -1.44
CA VAL A 85 2.52 9.04 -1.89
C VAL A 85 1.30 8.38 -2.51
N VAL A 86 0.12 8.78 -2.07
CA VAL A 86 -1.17 8.28 -2.56
C VAL A 86 -1.96 9.44 -3.15
N PHE A 87 -2.44 9.26 -4.36
CA PHE A 87 -3.42 10.11 -5.01
C PHE A 87 -4.74 9.35 -5.13
N SER A 88 -5.77 9.84 -4.44
CA SER A 88 -7.12 9.30 -4.50
C SER A 88 -7.94 10.10 -5.49
N HIS A 89 -8.56 9.43 -6.46
CA HIS A 89 -9.26 10.04 -7.58
C HIS A 89 -10.74 9.65 -7.60
N TYR A 90 -11.57 10.56 -8.09
CA TYR A 90 -12.92 10.20 -8.48
C TYR A 90 -12.89 9.25 -9.68
N LEU A 91 -13.59 8.15 -9.55
CA LEU A 91 -13.83 7.22 -10.64
C LEU A 91 -15.35 7.10 -10.84
N ASP A 92 -15.78 7.47 -12.03
CA ASP A 92 -17.18 7.37 -12.43
C ASP A 92 -17.70 5.94 -12.23
N PRO A 93 -18.86 5.76 -11.56
CA PRO A 93 -19.46 4.44 -11.37
C PRO A 93 -19.64 3.65 -12.66
N GLU A 94 -19.90 4.32 -13.79
CA GLU A 94 -20.04 3.66 -15.11
C GLU A 94 -18.73 3.04 -15.59
N ASN A 95 -17.59 3.59 -15.16
CA ASN A 95 -16.25 3.06 -15.46
C ASN A 95 -15.79 1.96 -14.50
N ARG A 96 -16.59 1.68 -13.45
CA ARG A 96 -16.29 0.61 -12.49
C ARG A 96 -16.70 -0.73 -13.06
N ASN A 97 -15.71 -1.58 -13.27
CA ASN A 97 -15.96 -2.94 -13.73
C ASN A 97 -15.14 -3.93 -12.88
N ASP A 98 -15.83 -4.79 -12.15
CA ASP A 98 -15.21 -5.81 -11.30
C ASP A 98 -14.49 -6.92 -12.11
N ARG A 99 -14.75 -7.00 -13.41
CA ARG A 99 -14.26 -8.09 -14.27
C ARG A 99 -13.17 -7.69 -15.25
N VAL A 100 -13.07 -6.41 -15.59
CA VAL A 100 -12.11 -5.91 -16.60
C VAL A 100 -11.15 -4.95 -15.95
N ILE A 101 -9.87 -5.02 -16.36
CA ILE A 101 -8.88 -4.02 -15.98
C ILE A 101 -9.35 -2.67 -16.54
N SER A 102 -9.80 -1.80 -15.65
CA SER A 102 -10.22 -0.45 -15.99
C SER A 102 -9.05 0.36 -16.53
N ASN A 103 -9.33 1.31 -17.42
CA ASN A 103 -8.34 2.30 -17.84
C ASN A 103 -8.16 3.43 -16.83
N GLN A 104 -9.00 3.47 -15.81
CA GLN A 104 -8.99 4.47 -14.74
C GLN A 104 -8.87 3.78 -13.38
N TRP A 105 -8.36 4.50 -12.40
CA TRP A 105 -8.00 3.97 -11.10
C TRP A 105 -8.54 4.86 -9.99
N ASP A 106 -9.07 4.25 -8.93
CA ASP A 106 -9.44 4.98 -7.71
C ASP A 106 -8.19 5.53 -7.00
N LEU A 107 -7.11 4.78 -7.01
CA LEU A 107 -5.85 5.17 -6.41
C LEU A 107 -4.69 4.98 -7.39
N THR A 108 -3.79 5.97 -7.38
CA THR A 108 -2.45 5.84 -7.95
C THR A 108 -1.44 6.20 -6.88
N MET A 109 -0.34 5.46 -6.82
CA MET A 109 0.60 5.55 -5.71
C MET A 109 2.03 5.46 -6.21
N ALA A 110 2.92 6.12 -5.47
CA ALA A 110 4.36 6.04 -5.69
C ALA A 110 5.11 5.78 -4.37
N LEU A 111 6.07 4.85 -4.41
CA LEU A 111 7.10 4.73 -3.39
C LEU A 111 8.33 5.47 -3.89
N CYS A 112 8.80 6.46 -3.14
CA CYS A 112 9.89 7.33 -3.51
C CYS A 112 11.05 7.23 -2.51
N GLU A 113 12.27 7.43 -2.98
CA GLU A 113 13.46 7.60 -2.16
C GLU A 113 13.47 9.00 -1.51
N GLY A 114 13.66 9.05 -0.20
CA GLY A 114 13.73 10.28 0.60
C GLY A 114 12.36 10.92 0.87
N SER A 115 12.41 12.06 1.53
CA SER A 115 11.22 12.90 1.77
C SER A 115 10.82 13.63 0.49
N VAL A 116 9.52 13.83 0.29
CA VAL A 116 8.96 14.52 -0.88
C VAL A 116 8.84 16.02 -0.58
N SER A 117 9.48 16.86 -1.39
CA SER A 117 9.30 18.31 -1.37
C SER A 117 8.00 18.73 -2.09
N GLU A 118 7.55 19.97 -1.89
CA GLU A 118 6.40 20.53 -2.61
C GLU A 118 6.56 20.46 -4.14
N GLU A 119 7.72 20.84 -4.66
CA GLU A 119 8.03 20.76 -6.08
C GLU A 119 7.93 19.32 -6.60
N GLN A 120 8.48 18.38 -5.84
CA GLN A 120 8.40 16.96 -6.19
C GLN A 120 6.97 16.44 -6.11
N LEU A 121 6.18 16.90 -5.13
CA LEU A 121 4.78 16.52 -5.01
C LEU A 121 3.96 16.96 -6.21
N GLU A 122 4.11 18.20 -6.66
CA GLU A 122 3.43 18.70 -7.87
C GLU A 122 3.85 17.91 -9.12
N PHE A 123 5.14 17.58 -9.24
CA PHE A 123 5.61 16.70 -10.30
C PHE A 123 4.92 15.33 -10.26
N LEU A 124 4.86 14.70 -9.07
CA LEU A 124 4.25 13.38 -8.90
C LEU A 124 2.74 13.43 -9.17
N LYS A 125 2.05 14.46 -8.71
CA LYS A 125 0.60 14.66 -8.90
C LYS A 125 0.19 14.68 -10.38
N VAL A 126 1.04 15.24 -11.23
CA VAL A 126 0.81 15.28 -12.69
C VAL A 126 1.17 13.96 -13.37
N ASN A 127 2.19 13.26 -12.90
CA ASN A 127 2.80 12.15 -13.63
C ASN A 127 2.45 10.75 -13.12
N VAL A 128 2.28 10.57 -11.80
CA VAL A 128 1.94 9.27 -11.21
C VAL A 128 0.60 8.71 -11.70
N PRO A 129 -0.47 9.50 -11.85
CA PRO A 129 -1.72 9.01 -12.41
C PRO A 129 -1.60 8.44 -13.83
N LYS A 130 -0.65 8.92 -14.61
CA LYS A 130 -0.39 8.44 -15.98
C LYS A 130 0.39 7.11 -16.00
N GLN A 131 1.12 6.82 -14.94
CA GLN A 131 1.89 5.58 -14.73
C GLN A 131 2.75 5.14 -15.92
N GLU A 132 3.32 6.10 -16.62
CA GLU A 132 4.23 5.84 -17.73
C GLU A 132 5.68 5.95 -17.28
N ALA A 133 6.49 4.98 -17.65
CA ALA A 133 7.89 4.89 -17.26
C ALA A 133 8.71 6.17 -17.50
N GLY A 134 8.53 6.83 -18.63
CA GLY A 134 9.23 8.06 -18.98
C GLY A 134 8.74 9.32 -18.26
N ARG A 135 7.72 9.20 -17.41
CA ARG A 135 7.10 10.34 -16.70
C ARG A 135 7.45 10.43 -15.24
N VAL A 136 8.26 9.50 -14.74
CA VAL A 136 8.72 9.51 -13.35
C VAL A 136 10.24 9.67 -13.30
N ASN A 137 10.72 10.29 -12.23
CA ASN A 137 12.15 10.51 -12.03
C ASN A 137 12.81 9.30 -11.34
N SER A 138 14.14 9.35 -11.25
CA SER A 138 14.95 8.27 -10.67
C SER A 138 14.74 8.04 -9.17
N ARG A 139 14.05 8.93 -8.46
CA ARG A 139 13.70 8.78 -7.04
C ARG A 139 12.46 7.93 -6.82
N VAL A 140 11.65 7.68 -7.85
CA VAL A 140 10.48 6.81 -7.77
C VAL A 140 10.94 5.35 -7.91
N LEU A 141 10.75 4.56 -6.86
CA LEU A 141 11.12 3.15 -6.82
C LEU A 141 10.01 2.27 -7.39
N VAL A 142 8.77 2.55 -6.98
CA VAL A 142 7.61 1.74 -7.33
C VAL A 142 6.44 2.65 -7.68
N LEU A 143 5.79 2.32 -8.78
CA LEU A 143 4.46 2.83 -9.12
C LEU A 143 3.43 1.73 -8.87
N SER A 144 2.29 2.10 -8.32
CA SER A 144 1.19 1.17 -8.13
C SER A 144 -0.16 1.85 -8.32
N ARG A 145 -1.16 1.04 -8.52
CA ARG A 145 -2.54 1.47 -8.73
C ARG A 145 -3.51 0.48 -8.11
N ALA A 146 -4.66 0.96 -7.69
CA ALA A 146 -5.67 0.12 -7.09
C ALA A 146 -7.08 0.61 -7.38
N ASN A 147 -8.02 -0.34 -7.39
CA ASN A 147 -9.44 -0.05 -7.47
C ASN A 147 -10.16 -0.51 -6.21
N ARG A 148 -11.10 0.30 -5.78
CA ARG A 148 -11.92 0.08 -4.60
C ARG A 148 -12.93 -1.02 -4.85
N SER A 149 -13.07 -1.96 -3.90
CA SER A 149 -14.23 -2.82 -3.82
C SER A 149 -15.41 -2.01 -3.29
N ALA A 150 -16.22 -1.43 -4.17
CA ALA A 150 -17.26 -0.50 -3.77
C ALA A 150 -18.17 -1.09 -2.68
N ARG A 151 -18.66 -2.33 -2.85
CA ARG A 151 -19.55 -2.98 -1.89
C ARG A 151 -18.91 -3.17 -0.53
N THR A 152 -17.71 -3.75 -0.48
CA THR A 152 -17.02 -4.04 0.79
C THR A 152 -16.53 -2.76 1.47
N PHE A 153 -16.00 -1.82 0.70
CA PHE A 153 -15.52 -0.55 1.24
C PHE A 153 -16.67 0.26 1.85
N ASN A 154 -17.78 0.41 1.13
CA ASN A 154 -18.95 1.13 1.63
C ASN A 154 -19.57 0.44 2.84
N TYR A 155 -19.59 -0.89 2.87
CA TYR A 155 -20.03 -1.64 4.06
C TYR A 155 -19.18 -1.30 5.28
N VAL A 156 -17.84 -1.28 5.13
CA VAL A 156 -16.93 -0.93 6.22
C VAL A 156 -17.15 0.51 6.69
N VAL A 157 -17.23 1.47 5.77
CA VAL A 157 -17.49 2.88 6.09
C VAL A 157 -18.81 3.01 6.87
N ASN A 158 -19.88 2.40 6.38
CA ASN A 158 -21.18 2.46 7.03
C ASN A 158 -21.18 1.82 8.43
N SER A 159 -20.51 0.68 8.59
CA SER A 159 -20.40 0.03 9.91
C SER A 159 -19.70 0.94 10.91
N LEU A 160 -18.56 1.51 10.50
CA LEU A 160 -17.79 2.42 11.36
C LEU A 160 -18.55 3.71 11.69
N ALA A 161 -19.27 4.29 10.71
CA ALA A 161 -20.10 5.48 10.93
C ALA A 161 -21.20 5.28 11.98
N HIS A 162 -21.69 4.04 12.13
CA HIS A 162 -22.66 3.67 13.15
C HIS A 162 -22.02 3.14 14.44
N GLY A 163 -20.71 3.25 14.60
CA GLY A 163 -19.98 2.78 15.77
C GLY A 163 -19.89 1.25 15.89
N HIS A 164 -20.09 0.53 14.78
CA HIS A 164 -20.02 -0.92 14.77
C HIS A 164 -18.69 -1.42 14.21
N GLN A 165 -18.16 -2.47 14.82
CA GLN A 165 -17.03 -3.21 14.21
C GLN A 165 -17.54 -3.93 12.96
N PRO A 166 -16.91 -3.72 11.79
CA PRO A 166 -17.26 -4.45 10.57
C PRO A 166 -17.09 -5.95 10.75
N ASP A 167 -18.05 -6.74 10.21
CA ASP A 167 -17.98 -8.19 10.24
C ASP A 167 -16.83 -8.70 9.36
N THR A 168 -15.93 -9.46 9.98
CA THR A 168 -14.74 -10.01 9.33
C THR A 168 -15.09 -11.06 8.28
N ASP A 169 -16.20 -11.78 8.42
CA ASP A 169 -16.61 -12.81 7.47
C ASP A 169 -17.10 -12.15 6.17
N ILE A 170 -17.86 -11.05 6.26
CA ILE A 170 -18.26 -10.26 5.09
C ILE A 170 -17.03 -9.68 4.37
N ILE A 171 -16.03 -9.20 5.11
CA ILE A 171 -14.78 -8.72 4.52
C ILE A 171 -14.01 -9.87 3.87
N ALA A 172 -13.99 -11.04 4.50
CA ALA A 172 -13.26 -12.21 4.02
C ALA A 172 -13.80 -12.77 2.70
N GLU A 173 -15.10 -12.64 2.42
CA GLU A 173 -15.70 -13.04 1.14
C GLU A 173 -15.05 -12.37 -0.06
N VAL A 174 -14.64 -11.11 0.08
CA VAL A 174 -13.96 -10.34 -0.97
C VAL A 174 -12.44 -10.31 -0.74
N GLY A 175 -12.01 -10.24 0.52
CA GLY A 175 -10.61 -10.30 0.95
C GLY A 175 -9.82 -9.00 0.78
N TYR A 176 -10.45 -7.88 0.38
CA TYR A 176 -9.78 -6.59 0.23
C TYR A 176 -10.77 -5.40 0.24
N LEU A 177 -10.32 -4.26 0.71
CA LEU A 177 -11.00 -2.97 0.51
C LEU A 177 -10.58 -2.32 -0.81
N TYR A 178 -9.29 -2.37 -1.12
CA TYR A 178 -8.71 -1.98 -2.39
C TYR A 178 -7.93 -3.13 -3.00
N ARG A 179 -8.20 -3.42 -4.27
CA ARG A 179 -7.46 -4.41 -5.05
C ARG A 179 -6.32 -3.73 -5.78
N THR A 180 -5.09 -4.07 -5.41
CA THR A 180 -3.92 -3.69 -6.19
C THR A 180 -3.94 -4.48 -7.50
N THR A 181 -3.99 -3.78 -8.61
CA THR A 181 -3.99 -4.40 -9.93
C THR A 181 -2.60 -4.55 -10.51
N ALA A 182 -1.69 -3.65 -10.11
CA ALA A 182 -0.31 -3.69 -10.52
C ALA A 182 0.57 -2.88 -9.57
N ALA A 183 1.80 -3.36 -9.36
CA ALA A 183 2.91 -2.63 -8.79
C ALA A 183 4.09 -2.79 -9.75
N TYR A 184 4.71 -1.69 -10.11
CA TYR A 184 5.78 -1.65 -11.11
C TYR A 184 7.03 -1.05 -10.49
N GLY A 185 8.21 -1.60 -10.83
CA GLY A 185 9.46 -0.89 -10.62
C GLY A 185 9.49 0.39 -11.48
N SER A 186 10.24 1.38 -11.01
CA SER A 186 10.41 2.66 -11.74
C SER A 186 11.12 2.42 -13.06
N GLY A 187 10.55 2.86 -14.15
CA GLY A 187 11.20 2.93 -15.43
C GLY A 187 10.65 1.97 -16.48
N LYS A 188 10.33 0.73 -16.15
CA LYS A 188 9.69 -0.22 -17.07
C LYS A 188 8.92 -1.28 -16.30
N LEU A 189 7.89 -1.81 -16.92
CA LEU A 189 7.21 -3.03 -16.50
C LEU A 189 8.18 -4.21 -16.62
N GLY A 190 8.49 -4.88 -15.49
CA GLY A 190 9.20 -6.14 -15.53
C GLY A 190 10.21 -6.38 -14.40
N MET A 191 10.76 -7.60 -14.37
CA MET A 191 11.70 -8.10 -13.36
C MET A 191 12.99 -7.29 -13.24
N ALA A 192 13.46 -6.71 -14.34
CA ALA A 192 14.70 -5.92 -14.37
C ALA A 192 14.66 -4.67 -13.48
N ASP A 193 13.47 -4.10 -13.28
CA ASP A 193 13.34 -2.91 -12.44
C ASP A 193 13.32 -3.27 -10.95
N TRP A 194 12.75 -4.40 -10.60
CA TRP A 194 12.80 -4.92 -9.23
C TRP A 194 14.23 -5.23 -8.79
N GLU A 195 15.05 -5.78 -9.67
CA GLU A 195 16.46 -6.03 -9.41
C GLU A 195 17.22 -4.74 -9.07
N LYS A 196 16.96 -3.66 -9.79
CA LYS A 196 17.55 -2.34 -9.49
C LYS A 196 17.13 -1.83 -8.11
N VAL A 197 15.86 -1.99 -7.73
CA VAL A 197 15.38 -1.62 -6.40
C VAL A 197 16.12 -2.44 -5.34
N TRP A 198 16.23 -3.76 -5.50
CA TRP A 198 16.87 -4.64 -4.52
C TRP A 198 18.36 -4.34 -4.32
N THR A 199 19.07 -4.04 -5.42
CA THR A 199 20.50 -3.77 -5.35
C THR A 199 20.82 -2.39 -4.80
N LYS A 200 20.00 -1.39 -5.10
CA LYS A 200 20.23 0.00 -4.71
C LYS A 200 19.72 0.30 -3.28
N HIS A 201 18.62 -0.31 -2.88
CA HIS A 201 17.95 -0.01 -1.61
C HIS A 201 17.97 -1.21 -0.66
N ARG A 202 18.90 -1.19 0.30
CA ARG A 202 19.14 -2.30 1.25
C ARG A 202 17.93 -2.69 2.06
N ASP A 203 17.05 -1.74 2.37
CA ASP A 203 15.79 -2.00 3.09
C ASP A 203 14.84 -2.90 2.28
N PHE A 204 14.94 -2.86 0.96
CA PHE A 204 14.16 -3.66 0.02
C PHE A 204 14.98 -4.77 -0.67
N ALA A 205 16.14 -5.15 -0.13
CA ALA A 205 17.03 -6.13 -0.74
C ALA A 205 16.47 -7.58 -0.75
N ARG A 206 15.34 -7.82 -0.12
CA ARG A 206 14.68 -9.14 -0.12
C ARG A 206 13.70 -9.25 -1.29
N PRO A 207 13.56 -10.44 -1.90
CA PRO A 207 12.57 -10.65 -2.96
C PRO A 207 11.17 -10.19 -2.54
N PHE A 208 10.49 -9.49 -3.43
CA PHE A 208 9.14 -8.94 -3.25
C PHE A 208 8.97 -7.92 -2.10
N ALA A 209 10.04 -7.47 -1.44
CA ALA A 209 9.94 -6.58 -0.29
C ALA A 209 9.25 -5.25 -0.65
N ALA A 210 9.65 -4.59 -1.72
CA ALA A 210 9.05 -3.31 -2.14
C ALA A 210 7.61 -3.48 -2.63
N GLU A 211 7.30 -4.58 -3.33
CA GLU A 211 5.92 -4.91 -3.73
C GLU A 211 5.03 -5.15 -2.50
N MET A 212 5.49 -5.95 -1.55
CA MET A 212 4.75 -6.23 -0.32
C MET A 212 4.60 -4.98 0.55
N PHE A 213 5.63 -4.12 0.59
CA PHE A 213 5.55 -2.85 1.28
C PHE A 213 4.48 -1.94 0.66
N THR A 214 4.40 -1.87 -0.66
CA THR A 214 3.35 -1.13 -1.36
C THR A 214 1.96 -1.67 -1.02
N CYS A 215 1.79 -3.00 -0.98
CA CYS A 215 0.53 -3.62 -0.57
C CYS A 215 0.21 -3.34 0.92
N TYR A 216 1.21 -3.33 1.78
CA TYR A 216 1.05 -2.99 3.20
C TYR A 216 0.58 -1.55 3.36
N MET A 217 1.24 -0.60 2.69
CA MET A 217 0.87 0.82 2.75
C MET A 217 -0.50 1.09 2.14
N LEU A 218 -0.87 0.40 1.07
CA LEU A 218 -2.22 0.48 0.51
C LEU A 218 -3.29 0.04 1.52
N ARG A 219 -3.06 -1.07 2.23
CA ARG A 219 -3.98 -1.52 3.29
C ARG A 219 -4.06 -0.51 4.43
N HIS A 220 -2.94 0.01 4.85
CA HIS A 220 -2.86 1.03 5.89
C HIS A 220 -3.67 2.28 5.48
N PHE A 221 -3.45 2.80 4.28
CA PHE A 221 -4.22 3.91 3.72
C PHE A 221 -5.72 3.59 3.62
N SER A 222 -6.08 2.41 3.12
CA SER A 222 -7.49 2.05 2.91
C SER A 222 -8.31 2.03 4.20
N ILE A 223 -7.69 1.60 5.30
CA ILE A 223 -8.30 1.64 6.64
C ILE A 223 -8.48 3.09 7.09
N GLN A 224 -7.43 3.90 7.00
CA GLN A 224 -7.49 5.31 7.40
C GLN A 224 -8.49 6.13 6.58
N GLN A 225 -8.61 5.85 5.27
CA GLN A 225 -9.61 6.50 4.43
C GLN A 225 -11.04 6.08 4.81
N ALA A 226 -11.26 4.80 5.11
CA ALA A 226 -12.56 4.32 5.57
C ALA A 226 -12.97 4.94 6.91
N GLU A 227 -12.03 5.03 7.86
CA GLU A 227 -12.23 5.72 9.14
C GLU A 227 -12.52 7.21 8.95
N TYR A 228 -11.77 7.87 8.09
CA TYR A 228 -11.99 9.29 7.76
C TYR A 228 -13.40 9.52 7.19
N LEU A 229 -13.81 8.72 6.20
CA LEU A 229 -15.14 8.84 5.60
C LEU A 229 -16.28 8.50 6.59
N ALA A 230 -16.05 7.54 7.47
CA ALA A 230 -17.02 7.23 8.53
C ALA A 230 -17.25 8.41 9.48
N LEU A 231 -16.17 9.14 9.80
CA LEU A 231 -16.28 10.37 10.62
C LEU A 231 -16.97 11.52 9.89
N GLN A 232 -16.93 11.57 8.55
CA GLN A 232 -17.67 12.57 7.78
C GLN A 232 -19.17 12.22 7.68
N ALA A 233 -19.51 10.92 7.75
CA ALA A 233 -20.88 10.42 7.62
C ALA A 233 -21.64 10.31 8.94
N SER A 234 -20.96 10.44 10.08
CA SER A 234 -21.53 10.44 11.43
C SER A 234 -21.92 11.85 11.85
#